data_e407e48dbc0dcf052fc87d588e4f7d6a
#
_entry.id   e407e48dbc0dcf052fc87d588e4f7d6a
#
_cell.length_a   1.000
_cell.length_b   1.000
_cell.length_c   1.000
_cell.angle_alpha   90.00
_cell.angle_beta   90.00
_cell.angle_gamma   90.00
#
_symmetry.space_group_name_H-M   'P 1'
#
loop_
_entity.id
_entity.type
_entity.pdbx_description
1 polymer ?
#
loop_
_entity_poly.entity_id
_entity_poly.type
_entity_poly.pdbx_seq_one_letter_code
_entity_poly.pdbx_strand_id
1 'polypeptide(L)'
;MERIYDYILQKESHIGLLRPSQEDAVMVLVHPQDDRIKLLAVADGMGGKHYGDIAANYVLEKFGYWFLEQSLSSFSDVIELKERLTNLVMDCNNYFISTYGSEQVGTTLTL
;
A
#
# COMPACT_ATOMS: atom_id res chain seq x y z
N MET A 1 -15.37 -3.52 -5.91
CA MET A 1 -14.52 -2.60 -5.13
C MET A 1 -13.62 -1.84 -6.08
N GLU A 2 -13.52 -0.54 -5.90
CA GLU A 2 -12.62 0.26 -6.71
C GLU A 2 -11.17 -0.05 -6.38
N ARG A 3 -10.32 0.02 -7.38
CA ARG A 3 -8.88 -0.09 -7.20
C ARG A 3 -8.35 1.22 -6.60
N ILE A 4 -7.23 1.14 -5.90
CA ILE A 4 -6.65 2.32 -5.23
C ILE A 4 -6.42 3.47 -6.21
N TYR A 5 -5.79 3.20 -7.33
CA TYR A 5 -5.53 4.28 -8.28
C TYR A 5 -6.79 4.79 -8.96
N ASP A 6 -7.83 3.98 -9.08
CA ASP A 6 -9.12 4.46 -9.57
C ASP A 6 -9.72 5.45 -8.57
N TYR A 7 -9.61 5.16 -7.27
CA TYR A 7 -10.01 6.10 -6.24
C TYR A 7 -9.20 7.39 -6.34
N ILE A 8 -7.89 7.29 -6.50
CA ILE A 8 -7.00 8.45 -6.62
C ILE A 8 -7.39 9.29 -7.84
N LEU A 9 -7.66 8.67 -8.98
CA LEU A 9 -8.07 9.38 -10.18
C LEU A 9 -9.39 10.11 -9.98
N GLN A 10 -10.34 9.51 -9.27
CA GLN A 10 -11.61 10.15 -8.94
C GLN A 10 -11.47 11.30 -7.96
N LYS A 11 -10.45 11.25 -7.12
CA LYS A 11 -10.14 12.25 -6.10
C LYS A 11 -8.88 13.04 -6.44
N GLU A 12 -8.64 13.29 -7.70
CA GLU A 12 -7.39 13.83 -8.23
C GLU A 12 -6.92 15.12 -7.58
N SER A 13 -7.83 15.89 -7.01
CA SER A 13 -7.48 17.13 -6.30
C SER A 13 -6.62 16.88 -5.06
N HIS A 14 -6.54 15.65 -4.59
CA HIS A 14 -5.88 15.33 -3.34
C HIS A 14 -4.55 14.64 -3.52
N ILE A 15 -4.38 13.83 -4.58
CA ILE A 15 -3.34 12.83 -4.49
C ILE A 15 -2.92 12.29 -5.84
N GLY A 16 -1.66 11.85 -5.91
CA GLY A 16 -1.14 11.10 -7.03
C GLY A 16 -0.51 9.80 -6.59
N LEU A 17 -0.61 8.79 -7.43
CA LEU A 17 0.28 7.66 -7.39
C LEU A 17 1.42 7.99 -8.32
N LEU A 18 2.61 8.22 -7.76
CA LEU A 18 3.79 8.58 -8.52
C LEU A 18 4.68 7.36 -8.71
N ARG A 19 5.26 7.26 -9.89
CA ARG A 19 6.18 6.18 -10.21
C ARG A 19 7.49 6.79 -10.68
N PRO A 20 8.36 7.19 -9.73
CA PRO A 20 9.63 7.84 -10.06
C PRO A 20 10.57 6.91 -10.84
N SER A 21 10.38 5.59 -10.71
CA SER A 21 11.06 4.62 -11.53
C SER A 21 10.11 3.46 -11.85
N GLN A 22 10.58 2.49 -12.64
CA GLN A 22 9.76 1.38 -13.07
C GLN A 22 9.31 0.47 -11.91
N GLU A 23 10.12 0.36 -10.85
CA GLU A 23 9.85 -0.54 -9.72
C GLU A 23 9.50 0.20 -8.44
N ASP A 24 9.57 1.52 -8.45
CA ASP A 24 9.25 2.36 -7.29
C ASP A 24 7.84 2.91 -7.41
N ALA A 25 7.17 3.06 -6.29
CA ALA A 25 5.85 3.68 -6.26
C ALA A 25 5.68 4.48 -4.98
N VAL A 26 4.96 5.58 -5.09
CA VAL A 26 4.62 6.48 -3.99
C VAL A 26 3.11 6.67 -4.01
N MET A 27 2.49 6.57 -2.84
CA MET A 27 1.06 6.75 -2.70
C MET A 27 0.78 7.70 -1.55
N VAL A 28 -0.13 8.64 -1.78
CA VAL A 28 -0.64 9.53 -0.74
C VAL A 28 -2.16 9.46 -0.77
N LEU A 29 -2.77 9.12 0.35
CA LEU A 29 -4.22 9.04 0.48
C LEU A 29 -4.70 9.92 1.63
N VAL A 30 -5.89 10.48 1.45
CA VAL A 30 -6.59 11.21 2.49
C VAL A 30 -7.80 10.38 2.90
N HIS A 31 -8.00 10.22 4.22
CA HIS A 31 -9.13 9.42 4.69
C HIS A 31 -10.45 10.08 4.28
N PRO A 32 -11.42 9.30 3.76
CA PRO A 32 -12.66 9.87 3.24
C PRO A 32 -13.56 10.51 4.30
N GLN A 33 -13.38 10.18 5.57
CA GLN A 33 -14.18 10.72 6.66
C GLN A 33 -13.48 11.82 7.45
N ASP A 34 -12.16 11.98 7.32
CA ASP A 34 -11.41 13.01 8.02
C ASP A 34 -10.13 13.34 7.25
N ASP A 35 -10.09 14.50 6.63
CA ASP A 35 -8.97 14.92 5.79
C ASP A 35 -7.68 15.22 6.56
N ARG A 36 -7.73 15.21 7.87
CA ARG A 36 -6.53 15.34 8.71
C ARG A 36 -5.78 14.01 8.83
N ILE A 37 -6.44 12.90 8.51
CA ILE A 37 -5.84 11.56 8.54
C ILE A 37 -5.39 11.21 7.15
N LYS A 38 -4.09 10.96 7.01
CA LYS A 38 -3.46 10.71 5.72
C LYS A 38 -2.56 9.48 5.81
N LEU A 39 -2.43 8.79 4.69
CA LEU A 39 -1.47 7.71 4.52
C LEU A 39 -0.49 8.12 3.43
N LEU A 40 0.79 8.14 3.80
CA LEU A 40 1.87 8.29 2.84
C LEU A 40 2.63 6.97 2.81
N ALA A 41 2.83 6.44 1.62
CA ALA A 41 3.50 5.16 1.47
C ALA A 41 4.46 5.19 0.30
N VAL A 42 5.64 4.62 0.51
CA VAL A 42 6.67 4.49 -0.51
C VAL A 42 7.08 3.01 -0.57
N ALA A 43 7.13 2.47 -1.76
CA ALA A 43 7.54 1.09 -1.98
C ALA A 43 8.57 1.05 -3.12
N ASP A 44 9.68 0.35 -2.86
CA ASP A 44 10.74 0.11 -3.84
C ASP A 44 10.81 -1.39 -4.08
N GLY A 45 10.30 -1.82 -5.23
CA GLY A 45 10.19 -3.23 -5.57
C GLY A 45 11.48 -3.82 -6.10
N MET A 46 11.66 -5.13 -5.90
CA MET A 46 12.79 -5.90 -6.39
C MET A 46 12.30 -7.22 -6.96
N GLY A 47 12.91 -7.63 -8.06
CA GLY A 47 12.62 -8.91 -8.70
C GLY A 47 12.79 -8.84 -10.22
N GLY A 48 13.17 -9.94 -10.83
CA GLY A 48 13.29 -10.05 -12.28
C GLY A 48 11.93 -10.04 -12.96
N LYS A 49 11.91 -9.86 -14.28
CA LYS A 49 10.69 -9.94 -15.11
C LYS A 49 9.59 -8.94 -14.64
N HIS A 50 9.99 -7.78 -14.15
CA HIS A 50 9.07 -6.76 -13.63
C HIS A 50 8.32 -7.18 -12.37
N TYR A 51 8.75 -8.21 -11.68
CA TYR A 51 8.10 -8.64 -10.43
C TYR A 51 8.21 -7.60 -9.33
N GLY A 52 9.28 -6.79 -9.32
CA GLY A 52 9.42 -5.70 -8.37
C GLY A 52 8.33 -4.65 -8.52
N ASP A 53 7.97 -4.32 -9.75
CA ASP A 53 6.87 -3.41 -10.04
C ASP A 53 5.54 -3.98 -9.53
N ILE A 54 5.30 -5.26 -9.78
CA ILE A 54 4.09 -5.95 -9.29
C ILE A 54 4.06 -5.97 -7.78
N ALA A 55 5.19 -6.28 -7.14
CA ALA A 55 5.27 -6.35 -5.68
C ALA A 55 5.00 -4.98 -5.03
N ALA A 56 5.62 -3.93 -5.53
CA ALA A 56 5.41 -2.57 -5.01
C ALA A 56 3.95 -2.15 -5.15
N ASN A 57 3.35 -2.35 -6.31
CA ASN A 57 1.95 -2.03 -6.54
C ASN A 57 1.01 -2.85 -5.66
N TYR A 58 1.27 -4.13 -5.52
CA TYR A 58 0.45 -5.01 -4.68
C TYR A 58 0.41 -4.50 -3.23
N VAL A 59 1.58 -4.20 -2.68
CA VAL A 59 1.66 -3.73 -1.29
C VAL A 59 0.96 -2.39 -1.13
N LEU A 60 1.19 -1.43 -2.03
CA LEU A 60 0.53 -0.13 -1.94
C LEU A 60 -0.99 -0.27 -2.06
N GLU A 61 -1.49 -1.09 -2.97
CA GLU A 61 -2.93 -1.31 -3.09
C GLU A 61 -3.51 -1.91 -1.81
N LYS A 62 -2.86 -2.91 -1.23
CA LYS A 62 -3.33 -3.53 0.00
C LYS A 62 -3.40 -2.55 1.16
N PHE A 63 -2.34 -1.78 1.37
CA PHE A 63 -2.32 -0.79 2.44
C PHE A 63 -3.29 0.34 2.20
N GLY A 64 -3.44 0.77 0.96
CA GLY A 64 -4.40 1.81 0.61
C GLY A 64 -5.85 1.38 0.83
N TYR A 65 -6.25 0.19 0.39
CA TYR A 65 -7.59 -0.33 0.64
C TYR A 65 -7.85 -0.47 2.14
N TRP A 66 -6.89 -1.02 2.87
CA TRP A 66 -7.00 -1.12 4.33
C TRP A 66 -7.25 0.27 4.95
N PHE A 67 -6.47 1.26 4.54
CA PHE A 67 -6.57 2.62 5.07
C PHE A 67 -7.96 3.23 4.82
N LEU A 68 -8.45 3.10 3.60
CA LEU A 68 -9.74 3.69 3.21
C LEU A 68 -10.93 3.01 3.89
N GLU A 69 -10.79 1.76 4.29
CA GLU A 69 -11.86 0.98 4.91
C GLU A 69 -11.89 1.10 6.44
N GLN A 70 -10.83 1.65 7.05
CA GLN A 70 -10.79 1.76 8.51
C GLN A 70 -11.74 2.82 9.02
N SER A 71 -12.36 2.55 10.18
CA SER A 71 -13.08 3.56 10.92
C SER A 71 -12.11 4.55 11.55
N LEU A 72 -12.55 5.77 11.84
CA LEU A 72 -11.69 6.78 12.44
C LEU A 72 -11.11 6.34 13.78
N SER A 73 -11.87 5.59 14.56
CA SER A 73 -11.41 5.09 15.87
C SER A 73 -10.19 4.18 15.78
N SER A 74 -9.97 3.54 14.62
CA SER A 74 -8.81 2.67 14.41
C SER A 74 -7.49 3.41 14.50
N PHE A 75 -7.48 4.72 14.29
CA PHE A 75 -6.27 5.53 14.28
C PHE A 75 -5.93 6.15 15.64
N SER A 76 -6.76 5.95 16.65
CA SER A 76 -6.54 6.52 17.97
C SER A 76 -5.80 5.60 18.94
N ASP A 77 -5.71 4.32 18.64
CA ASP A 77 -4.95 3.34 19.43
C ASP A 77 -3.70 2.93 18.67
N VAL A 78 -2.56 3.46 19.09
CA VAL A 78 -1.28 3.23 18.42
C VAL A 78 -0.84 1.77 18.49
N ILE A 79 -1.11 1.10 19.60
CA ILE A 79 -0.73 -0.31 19.78
C ILE A 79 -1.52 -1.20 18.84
N GLU A 80 -2.83 -1.01 18.80
CA GLU A 80 -3.69 -1.76 17.90
C GLU A 80 -3.38 -1.46 16.44
N LEU A 81 -3.12 -0.21 16.11
CA LEU A 81 -2.75 0.19 14.75
C LEU A 81 -1.46 -0.51 14.29
N LYS A 82 -0.45 -0.53 15.15
CA LYS A 82 0.81 -1.21 14.85
C LYS A 82 0.60 -2.70 14.63
N GLU A 83 -0.24 -3.33 15.42
CA GLU A 83 -0.55 -4.75 15.28
C GLU A 83 -1.26 -5.04 13.96
N ARG A 84 -2.22 -4.21 13.58
CA ARG A 84 -2.93 -4.35 12.30
C ARG A 84 -2.00 -4.17 11.10
N LEU A 85 -1.11 -3.19 11.16
CA LEU A 85 -0.13 -2.96 10.11
C LEU A 85 0.85 -4.13 9.99
N THR A 86 1.28 -4.67 11.11
CA THR A 86 2.16 -5.85 11.14
C THR A 86 1.49 -7.05 10.48
N ASN A 87 0.23 -7.30 10.81
CA ASN A 87 -0.53 -8.40 10.21
C ASN A 87 -0.67 -8.22 8.70
N LEU A 88 -0.89 -7.00 8.25
CA LEU A 88 -1.01 -6.71 6.82
C LEU A 88 0.32 -6.95 6.07
N VAL A 89 1.44 -6.59 6.68
CA VAL A 89 2.77 -6.91 6.14
C VAL A 89 2.94 -8.43 6.01
N MET A 90 2.56 -9.17 7.03
CA MET A 90 2.65 -10.63 7.02
C MET A 90 1.79 -11.24 5.92
N ASP A 91 0.58 -10.71 5.72
CA ASP A 91 -0.31 -11.18 4.65
C ASP A 91 0.31 -10.94 3.27
N CYS A 92 0.91 -9.78 3.05
CA CYS A 92 1.60 -9.49 1.80
C CYS A 92 2.77 -10.45 1.56
N ASN A 93 3.56 -10.70 2.61
CA ASN A 93 4.69 -11.62 2.52
C ASN A 93 4.23 -13.04 2.17
N ASN A 94 3.18 -13.51 2.82
CA ASN A 94 2.61 -14.83 2.53
C ASN A 94 2.08 -14.91 1.10
N TYR A 95 1.48 -13.85 0.60
CA TYR A 95 1.04 -13.79 -0.78
C TYR A 95 2.21 -13.94 -1.75
N PHE A 96 3.33 -13.24 -1.51
CA PHE A 96 4.50 -13.34 -2.37
C PHE A 96 5.11 -14.73 -2.34
N ILE A 97 5.21 -15.35 -1.17
CA ILE A 97 5.73 -16.69 -1.03
C ILE A 97 4.87 -17.69 -1.81
N SER A 98 3.56 -17.64 -1.66
CA SER A 98 2.66 -18.60 -2.31
C SER A 98 2.51 -18.36 -3.81
N THR A 99 2.64 -17.11 -4.26
CA THR A 99 2.44 -16.76 -5.67
C THR A 99 3.69 -16.95 -6.51
N TYR A 100 4.85 -16.57 -5.97
CA TYR A 100 6.09 -16.54 -6.73
C TYR A 100 7.07 -17.66 -6.36
N GLY A 101 6.81 -18.36 -5.27
CA GLY A 101 7.60 -19.53 -4.88
C GLY A 101 9.07 -19.21 -4.68
N SER A 102 9.93 -19.80 -5.50
CA SER A 102 11.38 -19.65 -5.41
C SER A 102 11.90 -18.37 -6.07
N GLU A 103 11.06 -17.63 -6.78
CA GLU A 103 11.47 -16.36 -7.37
C GLU A 103 11.78 -15.34 -6.27
N GLN A 104 12.81 -14.54 -6.50
CA GLN A 104 13.16 -13.47 -5.58
C GLN A 104 12.33 -12.24 -5.91
N VAL A 105 11.24 -12.07 -5.19
CA VAL A 105 10.28 -10.98 -5.37
C VAL A 105 10.02 -10.34 -4.03
N GLY A 106 10.04 -9.04 -4.00
CA GLY A 106 9.75 -8.31 -2.78
C GLY A 106 9.71 -6.81 -3.01
N THR A 107 9.47 -6.11 -1.94
CA THR A 107 9.48 -4.65 -1.96
C THR A 107 9.84 -4.13 -0.57
N THR A 108 10.47 -2.97 -0.52
CA THR A 108 10.51 -2.21 0.72
C THR A 108 9.16 -1.51 0.90
N LEU A 109 8.89 -1.09 2.10
CA LEU A 109 7.70 -0.31 2.41
C LEU A 109 8.02 0.66 3.53
N THR A 110 7.75 1.93 3.27
CA THR A 110 7.82 2.99 4.28
C THR A 110 6.47 3.67 4.35
N LEU A 111 5.96 3.78 5.56
CA LEU A 111 4.68 4.41 5.83
C LEU A 111 4.88 5.65 6.70
#